data_567c3f2b26b9c71b3949c3201895b561
#
_entry.id   567c3f2b26b9c71b3949c3201895b561
#
_cell.length_a   1.000
_cell.length_b   1.000
_cell.length_c   1.000
_cell.angle_alpha   90.00
_cell.angle_beta   90.00
_cell.angle_gamma   90.00
#
_symmetry.space_group_name_H-M   'P 1'
#
loop_
_entity.id
_entity.type
_entity.pdbx_description
1 polymer ?
#
loop_
_entity_poly.entity_id
_entity_poly.type
_entity_poly.pdbx_seq_one_letter_code
_entity_poly.pdbx_strand_id
1 'polypeptide(L)'
;MRKASTRPLRILAPTRYPWRFNSPRHSRHAITNQPFLPMNKIDERIEGFTIFPPTLRRYDLVHAFNRIPVGRTPYLIGFESHLPRAFSLESTAYFRALTKSLAGKRCRGIVAISRYSERIFRKTHADSAVAGEIYEKLEMRYPNIEIPAVEDQAPDLNGPLQLVFVGHHFARKGGCVAVRLAELAQEAGVDMRITIVSGLAMGGDIWTDPARDEYYETWADRLERGNITHHRSLPNDQVQTLFRGAHFCLLPTFGDTFGYSAIEATANHCPMIATRQGALPEFIEDDSNGILLDLPVDGDGDWIHSSSPDRDTPGFERMFTDEIERLAETALTRVVGYLNNPARYRALRIEARRTVETMFAASDANEFWDRRYEEAVG
;
A
#
# COMPACT_ATOMS: atom_id res chain seq x y z
N MET A 1 -11.47 37.71 -5.39
CA MET A 1 -11.94 36.40 -5.88
C MET A 1 -11.69 36.34 -7.40
N ARG A 2 -10.69 35.57 -7.85
CA ARG A 2 -10.50 35.32 -9.29
C ARG A 2 -11.61 34.38 -9.76
N LYS A 3 -12.25 34.66 -10.90
CA LYS A 3 -13.27 33.80 -11.50
C LYS A 3 -12.63 32.44 -11.79
N ALA A 4 -13.23 31.36 -11.30
CA ALA A 4 -12.86 30.01 -11.68
C ALA A 4 -12.87 29.90 -13.22
N SER A 5 -11.85 29.27 -13.78
CA SER A 5 -11.74 29.03 -15.21
C SER A 5 -12.93 28.19 -15.67
N THR A 6 -13.71 28.70 -16.61
CA THR A 6 -14.90 28.00 -17.14
C THR A 6 -14.57 26.85 -18.09
N ARG A 7 -13.29 26.65 -18.42
CA ARG A 7 -12.85 25.56 -19.30
C ARG A 7 -12.21 24.40 -18.46
N PRO A 8 -12.40 23.14 -18.89
CA PRO A 8 -11.66 22.03 -18.33
C PRO A 8 -10.15 22.23 -18.44
N LEU A 9 -9.42 22.05 -17.33
CA LEU A 9 -7.96 22.06 -17.31
C LEU A 9 -7.41 20.81 -18.01
N ARG A 10 -6.21 20.91 -18.56
CA ARG A 10 -5.47 19.79 -19.14
C ARG A 10 -4.41 19.34 -18.16
N ILE A 11 -4.60 18.15 -17.60
CA ILE A 11 -3.74 17.57 -16.58
C ILE A 11 -2.90 16.45 -17.21
N LEU A 12 -1.58 16.52 -17.06
CA LEU A 12 -0.67 15.41 -17.40
C LEU A 12 -0.43 14.54 -16.17
N ALA A 13 -0.52 13.23 -16.32
CA ALA A 13 -0.35 12.30 -15.21
C ALA A 13 0.41 11.02 -15.64
N PRO A 14 1.05 10.28 -14.71
CA PRO A 14 1.69 9.00 -15.01
C PRO A 14 0.66 7.89 -15.26
N THR A 15 1.06 6.85 -16.01
CA THR A 15 0.23 5.66 -16.26
C THR A 15 0.39 4.57 -15.22
N ARG A 16 1.38 4.67 -14.31
CA ARG A 16 1.76 3.58 -13.42
C ARG A 16 0.90 3.54 -12.15
N TYR A 17 0.60 2.30 -11.71
CA TYR A 17 0.22 2.00 -10.35
C TYR A 17 1.30 2.56 -9.37
N PRO A 18 0.97 3.14 -8.20
CA PRO A 18 -0.38 3.24 -7.62
C PRO A 18 -1.07 4.61 -7.85
N TRP A 19 -0.64 5.41 -8.84
CA TRP A 19 -1.24 6.74 -9.10
C TRP A 19 -2.77 6.69 -9.18
N ARG A 20 -3.34 5.61 -9.76
CA ARG A 20 -4.80 5.47 -9.91
C ARG A 20 -5.56 5.52 -8.59
N PHE A 21 -4.98 5.02 -7.49
CA PHE A 21 -5.59 5.11 -6.16
C PHE A 21 -5.45 6.51 -5.54
N ASN A 22 -4.59 7.35 -6.09
CA ASN A 22 -4.24 8.67 -5.56
C ASN A 22 -4.58 9.79 -6.56
N SER A 23 -5.68 9.63 -7.28
CA SER A 23 -6.17 10.54 -8.32
C SER A 23 -7.69 10.47 -8.39
N PRO A 24 -8.37 11.45 -9.03
CA PRO A 24 -9.81 11.34 -9.23
C PRO A 24 -10.12 10.19 -10.18
N ARG A 25 -11.18 9.44 -9.90
CA ARG A 25 -11.75 8.43 -10.81
C ARG A 25 -12.56 9.08 -11.93
N HIS A 26 -13.30 10.11 -11.56
CA HIS A 26 -14.11 10.92 -12.46
C HIS A 26 -13.79 12.39 -12.21
N SER A 27 -13.11 13.02 -13.15
CA SER A 27 -12.74 14.43 -13.06
C SER A 27 -13.50 15.26 -14.09
N ARG A 28 -13.88 16.49 -13.70
CA ARG A 28 -14.39 17.49 -14.65
C ARG A 28 -13.29 18.07 -15.55
N HIS A 29 -12.03 17.72 -15.30
CA HIS A 29 -10.87 18.13 -16.06
C HIS A 29 -10.38 17.03 -17.00
N ALA A 30 -9.60 17.41 -18.03
CA ALA A 30 -9.08 16.46 -19.02
C ALA A 30 -7.73 15.89 -18.55
N ILE A 31 -7.74 14.70 -17.96
CA ILE A 31 -6.53 14.01 -17.51
C ILE A 31 -6.00 13.14 -18.65
N THR A 32 -4.71 13.34 -18.97
CA THR A 32 -4.00 12.53 -19.97
C THR A 32 -2.90 11.74 -19.27
N ASN A 33 -3.04 10.43 -19.25
CA ASN A 33 -2.01 9.55 -18.71
C ASN A 33 -0.93 9.28 -19.76
N GLN A 34 0.32 9.47 -19.39
CA GLN A 34 1.47 9.21 -20.25
C GLN A 34 2.52 8.36 -19.53
N PRO A 35 3.22 7.46 -20.24
CA PRO A 35 4.41 6.81 -19.72
C PRO A 35 5.48 7.86 -19.46
N PHE A 36 6.39 7.58 -18.55
CA PHE A 36 7.54 8.42 -18.25
C PHE A 36 8.83 7.59 -18.29
N LEU A 37 9.97 8.28 -18.42
CA LEU A 37 11.27 7.60 -18.42
C LEU A 37 11.55 7.02 -17.02
N PRO A 38 11.73 5.70 -16.92
CA PRO A 38 11.92 5.03 -15.65
C PRO A 38 13.38 5.14 -15.19
N MET A 39 13.75 6.23 -14.53
CA MET A 39 15.11 6.51 -14.07
C MET A 39 15.66 5.42 -13.14
N ASN A 40 14.79 4.77 -12.37
CA ASN A 40 15.14 3.63 -11.51
C ASN A 40 15.65 2.39 -12.27
N LYS A 41 15.45 2.31 -13.59
CA LYS A 41 16.07 1.25 -14.41
C LYS A 41 17.54 1.53 -14.74
N ILE A 42 17.98 2.78 -14.56
CA ILE A 42 19.36 3.17 -14.73
C ILE A 42 20.09 3.03 -13.37
N ASP A 43 19.50 3.59 -12.33
CA ASP A 43 19.98 3.50 -10.95
C ASP A 43 18.79 3.76 -10.01
N GLU A 44 18.50 2.86 -9.08
CA GLU A 44 17.38 2.97 -8.13
C GLU A 44 17.49 4.20 -7.23
N ARG A 45 18.73 4.65 -6.93
CA ARG A 45 19.00 5.81 -6.10
C ARG A 45 18.58 7.12 -6.74
N ILE A 46 18.41 7.20 -8.06
CA ILE A 46 17.96 8.40 -8.79
C ILE A 46 16.48 8.37 -9.17
N GLU A 47 15.66 7.56 -8.48
CA GLU A 47 14.22 7.48 -8.70
C GLU A 47 13.46 8.77 -8.37
N GLY A 48 14.08 9.73 -7.69
CA GLY A 48 13.44 10.92 -7.13
C GLY A 48 12.81 11.89 -8.14
N PHE A 49 13.11 11.77 -9.44
CA PHE A 49 12.52 12.61 -10.47
C PHE A 49 11.99 11.82 -11.67
N THR A 50 11.19 12.47 -12.47
CA THR A 50 10.61 11.88 -13.70
C THR A 50 10.64 12.84 -14.86
N ILE A 51 10.80 12.28 -16.07
CA ILE A 51 10.75 13.02 -17.33
C ILE A 51 9.62 12.40 -18.16
N PHE A 52 8.63 13.24 -18.50
CA PHE A 52 7.62 12.86 -19.49
C PHE A 52 8.17 13.08 -20.89
N PRO A 53 7.86 12.21 -21.85
CA PRO A 53 8.23 12.43 -23.26
C PRO A 53 7.74 13.77 -23.77
N PRO A 54 8.48 14.46 -24.65
CA PRO A 54 8.05 15.68 -25.27
C PRO A 54 6.72 15.51 -26.00
N THR A 55 5.83 16.49 -25.87
CA THR A 55 4.53 16.51 -26.53
C THR A 55 4.24 17.89 -27.09
N LEU A 56 3.55 17.94 -28.24
CA LEU A 56 3.05 19.21 -28.82
C LEU A 56 1.86 19.77 -28.03
N ARG A 57 1.25 18.96 -27.17
CA ARG A 57 0.13 19.40 -26.31
C ARG A 57 0.67 20.19 -25.12
N ARG A 58 0.04 21.32 -24.84
CA ARG A 58 0.30 22.09 -23.61
C ARG A 58 -0.61 21.60 -22.51
N TYR A 59 -0.04 21.38 -21.34
CA TYR A 59 -0.75 21.03 -20.11
C TYR A 59 -0.76 22.21 -19.16
N ASP A 60 -1.86 22.38 -18.45
CA ASP A 60 -2.01 23.43 -17.44
C ASP A 60 -1.32 23.01 -16.12
N LEU A 61 -1.30 21.71 -15.82
CA LEU A 61 -0.75 21.13 -14.59
C LEU A 61 -0.22 19.70 -14.84
N VAL A 62 0.76 19.30 -14.04
CA VAL A 62 1.17 17.88 -13.89
C VAL A 62 0.67 17.35 -12.56
N HIS A 63 -0.04 16.24 -12.53
CA HIS A 63 -0.33 15.49 -11.32
C HIS A 63 0.67 14.33 -11.22
N ALA A 64 1.76 14.54 -10.50
CA ALA A 64 2.85 13.59 -10.31
C ALA A 64 2.59 12.65 -9.11
N PHE A 65 3.30 11.54 -9.06
CA PHE A 65 3.27 10.62 -7.92
C PHE A 65 4.66 10.02 -7.67
N ASN A 66 5.15 10.10 -6.43
CA ASN A 66 6.44 9.60 -5.95
C ASN A 66 7.69 10.22 -6.62
N ARG A 67 7.56 10.90 -7.75
CA ARG A 67 8.69 11.41 -8.54
C ARG A 67 8.44 12.83 -8.95
N ILE A 68 9.39 13.71 -8.72
CA ILE A 68 9.31 15.13 -9.05
C ILE A 68 9.41 15.33 -10.58
N PRO A 69 8.42 15.93 -11.24
CA PRO A 69 8.45 16.09 -12.69
C PRO A 69 9.44 17.16 -13.11
N VAL A 70 10.30 16.84 -14.08
CA VAL A 70 11.19 17.81 -14.74
C VAL A 70 10.41 18.63 -15.76
N GLY A 71 10.77 19.91 -15.95
CA GLY A 71 10.16 20.82 -16.94
C GLY A 71 9.70 22.14 -16.32
N ARG A 72 8.78 22.85 -16.99
CA ARG A 72 8.31 24.19 -16.59
C ARG A 72 6.87 24.25 -16.12
N THR A 73 6.07 23.22 -16.41
CA THR A 73 4.66 23.13 -16.02
C THR A 73 4.55 23.03 -14.49
N PRO A 74 3.64 23.77 -13.84
CA PRO A 74 3.38 23.59 -12.40
C PRO A 74 2.89 22.18 -12.11
N TYR A 75 3.06 21.71 -10.87
CA TYR A 75 2.66 20.35 -10.50
C TYR A 75 2.12 20.24 -9.08
N LEU A 76 1.24 19.26 -8.90
CA LEU A 76 0.90 18.62 -7.62
C LEU A 76 1.63 17.28 -7.55
N ILE A 77 2.03 16.85 -6.38
CA ILE A 77 2.71 15.57 -6.20
C ILE A 77 2.17 14.79 -5.01
N GLY A 78 1.64 13.58 -5.29
CA GLY A 78 1.33 12.61 -4.26
C GLY A 78 2.54 11.70 -3.95
N PHE A 79 2.59 11.12 -2.74
CA PHE A 79 3.67 10.20 -2.39
C PHE A 79 3.25 9.19 -1.32
N GLU A 80 3.90 8.01 -1.33
CA GLU A 80 3.57 6.89 -0.42
C GLU A 80 4.34 6.93 0.91
N SER A 81 5.64 7.27 0.90
CA SER A 81 6.49 7.29 2.09
C SER A 81 7.58 8.34 1.97
N HIS A 82 8.55 8.11 1.12
CA HIS A 82 9.71 8.98 0.93
C HIS A 82 9.51 9.89 -0.29
N LEU A 83 9.75 11.18 -0.09
CA LEU A 83 9.79 12.18 -1.16
C LEU A 83 10.84 13.24 -0.80
N PRO A 84 11.89 13.45 -1.62
CA PRO A 84 12.22 12.71 -2.86
C PRO A 84 12.66 11.27 -2.62
N ARG A 85 12.42 10.39 -3.59
CA ARG A 85 12.97 9.03 -3.59
C ARG A 85 14.42 9.06 -4.05
N ALA A 86 15.34 9.13 -3.12
CA ALA A 86 16.78 9.21 -3.35
C ALA A 86 17.51 8.43 -2.25
N PHE A 87 17.18 7.15 -2.16
CA PHE A 87 17.61 6.23 -1.11
C PHE A 87 19.14 6.16 -1.02
N SER A 88 19.66 6.32 0.20
CA SER A 88 21.11 6.42 0.50
C SER A 88 21.82 7.65 -0.10
N LEU A 89 21.07 8.62 -0.63
CA LEU A 89 21.61 9.90 -1.17
C LEU A 89 21.09 11.13 -0.40
N GLU A 90 20.48 10.96 0.76
CA GLU A 90 19.81 12.02 1.52
C GLU A 90 20.76 13.13 1.95
N SER A 91 22.04 12.82 2.16
CA SER A 91 23.09 13.80 2.50
C SER A 91 23.68 14.54 1.29
N THR A 92 23.29 14.17 0.06
CA THR A 92 23.94 14.67 -1.17
C THR A 92 23.35 15.98 -1.68
N ALA A 93 24.08 16.63 -2.61
CA ALA A 93 23.60 17.79 -3.35
C ALA A 93 22.38 17.45 -4.24
N TYR A 94 22.29 16.19 -4.71
CA TYR A 94 21.16 15.70 -5.49
C TYR A 94 19.85 15.77 -4.67
N PHE A 95 19.84 15.18 -3.48
CA PHE A 95 18.69 15.23 -2.58
C PHE A 95 18.27 16.67 -2.26
N ARG A 96 19.26 17.52 -1.90
CA ARG A 96 19.01 18.94 -1.61
C ARG A 96 18.41 19.70 -2.82
N ALA A 97 18.83 19.39 -4.04
CA ALA A 97 18.28 20.00 -5.25
C ALA A 97 16.81 19.58 -5.48
N LEU A 98 16.49 18.31 -5.26
CA LEU A 98 15.10 17.81 -5.34
C LEU A 98 14.22 18.44 -4.25
N THR A 99 14.70 18.52 -3.00
CA THR A 99 13.98 19.19 -1.90
C THR A 99 13.72 20.66 -2.20
N LYS A 100 14.70 21.40 -2.74
CA LYS A 100 14.50 22.78 -3.21
C LYS A 100 13.46 22.87 -4.34
N SER A 101 13.34 21.86 -5.20
CA SER A 101 12.30 21.83 -6.22
C SER A 101 10.89 21.72 -5.61
N LEU A 102 10.74 20.99 -4.50
CA LEU A 102 9.46 20.92 -3.75
C LEU A 102 9.12 22.28 -3.11
N ALA A 103 10.11 22.99 -2.55
CA ALA A 103 9.91 24.33 -2.02
C ALA A 103 9.58 25.37 -3.11
N GLY A 104 10.03 25.12 -4.34
CA GLY A 104 9.88 26.06 -5.45
C GLY A 104 8.44 26.34 -5.87
N LYS A 105 8.21 27.49 -6.55
CA LYS A 105 6.87 27.95 -6.98
C LYS A 105 6.16 27.01 -7.95
N ARG A 106 6.87 26.11 -8.63
CA ARG A 106 6.27 25.11 -9.52
C ARG A 106 5.53 24.01 -8.77
N CYS A 107 6.01 23.60 -7.59
CA CYS A 107 5.30 22.70 -6.71
C CYS A 107 4.13 23.47 -6.06
N ARG A 108 2.93 23.12 -6.44
CA ARG A 108 1.69 23.77 -5.99
C ARG A 108 1.02 23.04 -4.83
N GLY A 109 1.44 21.81 -4.53
CA GLY A 109 0.97 21.03 -3.40
C GLY A 109 1.68 19.69 -3.31
N ILE A 110 1.80 19.18 -2.11
CA ILE A 110 2.43 17.91 -1.75
C ILE A 110 1.38 17.13 -0.96
N VAL A 111 1.02 15.93 -1.42
CA VAL A 111 -0.07 15.15 -0.84
C VAL A 111 0.46 13.82 -0.33
N ALA A 112 0.53 13.67 0.99
CA ALA A 112 0.81 12.42 1.65
C ALA A 112 -0.42 11.50 1.59
N ILE A 113 -0.22 10.21 1.31
CA ILE A 113 -1.35 9.27 1.20
C ILE A 113 -1.85 8.76 2.56
N SER A 114 -1.15 9.06 3.66
CA SER A 114 -1.48 8.61 5.02
C SER A 114 -0.77 9.50 6.04
N ARG A 115 -1.16 9.40 7.29
CA ARG A 115 -0.45 10.04 8.42
C ARG A 115 0.93 9.43 8.62
N TYR A 116 1.07 8.13 8.35
CA TYR A 116 2.38 7.47 8.30
C TYR A 116 3.29 8.15 7.27
N SER A 117 2.82 8.32 6.03
CA SER A 117 3.59 8.99 4.97
C SER A 117 3.94 10.44 5.32
N GLU A 118 3.00 11.18 5.92
CA GLU A 118 3.23 12.55 6.37
C GLU A 118 4.31 12.60 7.47
N ARG A 119 4.26 11.69 8.45
CA ARG A 119 5.25 11.60 9.53
C ARG A 119 6.65 11.33 9.00
N ILE A 120 6.81 10.34 8.11
CA ILE A 120 8.09 10.02 7.47
C ILE A 120 8.62 11.23 6.69
N PHE A 121 7.77 11.92 5.93
CA PHE A 121 8.15 13.11 5.19
C PHE A 121 8.64 14.23 6.10
N ARG A 122 7.93 14.52 7.18
CA ARG A 122 8.33 15.55 8.16
C ARG A 122 9.65 15.19 8.83
N LYS A 123 9.85 13.93 9.22
CA LYS A 123 11.12 13.45 9.79
C LYS A 123 12.28 13.62 8.80
N THR A 124 12.08 13.21 7.55
CA THR A 124 13.11 13.29 6.49
C THR A 124 13.56 14.73 6.23
N HIS A 125 12.69 15.71 6.43
CA HIS A 125 12.95 17.11 6.12
C HIS A 125 13.11 18.02 7.35
N ALA A 126 13.16 17.46 8.56
CA ALA A 126 13.20 18.25 9.81
C ALA A 126 14.34 19.29 9.83
N ASP A 127 15.52 18.89 9.33
CA ASP A 127 16.73 19.75 9.31
C ASP A 127 16.91 20.48 7.97
N SER A 128 15.91 20.46 7.08
CA SER A 128 16.02 21.14 5.79
C SER A 128 15.85 22.64 5.95
N ALA A 129 16.75 23.41 5.31
CA ALA A 129 16.64 24.86 5.27
C ALA A 129 15.35 25.39 4.61
N VAL A 130 14.62 24.54 3.89
CA VAL A 130 13.34 24.85 3.22
C VAL A 130 12.16 24.06 3.82
N ALA A 131 12.30 23.57 5.06
CA ALA A 131 11.25 22.80 5.73
C ALA A 131 9.92 23.56 5.82
N GLY A 132 9.97 24.84 6.19
CA GLY A 132 8.77 25.69 6.28
C GLY A 132 7.98 25.72 4.98
N GLU A 133 8.66 26.03 3.87
CA GLU A 133 8.03 26.17 2.54
C GLU A 133 7.42 24.84 2.03
N ILE A 134 8.04 23.70 2.33
CA ILE A 134 7.50 22.42 1.92
C ILE A 134 6.34 21.98 2.82
N TYR A 135 6.38 22.29 4.12
CA TYR A 135 5.31 21.94 5.06
C TYR A 135 4.05 22.79 4.84
N GLU A 136 4.17 24.04 4.39
CA GLU A 136 3.02 24.88 3.98
C GLU A 136 2.24 24.28 2.79
N LYS A 137 2.90 23.45 1.97
CA LYS A 137 2.29 22.80 0.81
C LYS A 137 1.84 21.37 1.09
N LEU A 138 2.17 20.85 2.27
CA LEU A 138 1.89 19.46 2.66
C LEU A 138 0.47 19.34 3.17
N GLU A 139 -0.24 18.40 2.62
CA GLU A 139 -1.56 17.96 3.11
C GLU A 139 -1.66 16.44 3.05
N MET A 140 -2.62 15.86 3.74
CA MET A 140 -2.85 14.42 3.76
C MET A 140 -4.20 14.11 3.09
N ARG A 141 -4.18 13.14 2.18
CA ARG A 141 -5.38 12.56 1.57
C ARG A 141 -5.19 11.07 1.37
N TYR A 142 -6.05 10.28 1.99
CA TYR A 142 -6.08 8.84 1.76
C TYR A 142 -6.32 8.48 0.29
N PRO A 143 -5.79 7.35 -0.18
CA PRO A 143 -6.13 6.77 -1.47
C PRO A 143 -7.64 6.58 -1.64
N ASN A 144 -8.08 6.31 -2.85
CA ASN A 144 -9.50 6.09 -3.11
C ASN A 144 -9.74 4.88 -4.00
N ILE A 145 -10.93 4.32 -3.86
CA ILE A 145 -11.40 3.19 -4.66
C ILE A 145 -12.85 3.45 -5.11
N GLU A 146 -13.20 2.97 -6.30
CA GLU A 146 -14.59 2.83 -6.68
C GLU A 146 -15.19 1.70 -5.84
N ILE A 147 -16.18 2.03 -5.02
CA ILE A 147 -16.83 1.06 -4.15
C ILE A 147 -17.73 0.17 -5.01
N PRO A 148 -17.47 -1.14 -5.11
CA PRO A 148 -18.31 -2.01 -5.91
C PRO A 148 -19.70 -2.11 -5.32
N ALA A 149 -20.75 -2.05 -6.17
CA ALA A 149 -22.13 -2.26 -5.76
C ALA A 149 -22.40 -3.76 -5.59
N VAL A 150 -21.85 -4.35 -4.55
CA VAL A 150 -22.02 -5.76 -4.20
C VAL A 150 -22.70 -5.88 -2.84
N GLU A 151 -23.64 -6.80 -2.75
CA GLU A 151 -24.26 -7.18 -1.47
C GLU A 151 -23.28 -8.04 -0.65
N ASP A 152 -23.43 -8.00 0.67
CA ASP A 152 -22.67 -8.87 1.55
C ASP A 152 -23.20 -10.31 1.43
N GLN A 153 -22.46 -11.14 0.73
CA GLN A 153 -22.65 -12.57 0.65
C GLN A 153 -21.66 -13.24 1.61
N ALA A 154 -21.96 -13.17 2.92
CA ALA A 154 -21.09 -13.77 3.93
C ALA A 154 -20.82 -15.24 3.61
N PRO A 155 -19.54 -15.68 3.55
CA PRO A 155 -19.22 -17.09 3.34
C PRO A 155 -19.82 -17.98 4.43
N ASP A 156 -20.09 -19.25 4.08
CA ASP A 156 -20.64 -20.22 5.02
C ASP A 156 -19.61 -20.59 6.11
N LEU A 157 -19.94 -20.30 7.34
CA LEU A 157 -19.09 -20.61 8.50
C LEU A 157 -19.07 -22.10 8.89
N ASN A 158 -19.98 -22.92 8.31
CA ASN A 158 -19.99 -24.37 8.52
C ASN A 158 -19.16 -25.12 7.49
N GLY A 159 -18.69 -24.44 6.44
CA GLY A 159 -17.81 -25.00 5.42
C GLY A 159 -16.34 -24.70 5.66
N PRO A 160 -15.47 -25.06 4.71
CA PRO A 160 -14.05 -24.74 4.78
C PRO A 160 -13.82 -23.24 4.88
N LEU A 161 -12.93 -22.84 5.79
CA LEU A 161 -12.48 -21.45 5.87
C LEU A 161 -11.71 -21.04 4.63
N GLN A 162 -12.16 -20.01 3.96
CA GLN A 162 -11.51 -19.47 2.79
C GLN A 162 -10.74 -18.20 3.17
N LEU A 163 -9.42 -18.22 3.08
CA LEU A 163 -8.55 -17.05 3.27
C LEU A 163 -7.85 -16.72 1.96
N VAL A 164 -7.52 -15.45 1.78
CA VAL A 164 -6.85 -14.96 0.57
C VAL A 164 -5.65 -14.11 0.95
N PHE A 165 -4.50 -14.37 0.33
CA PHE A 165 -3.33 -13.52 0.37
C PHE A 165 -3.05 -12.96 -1.03
N VAL A 166 -2.86 -11.63 -1.14
CA VAL A 166 -2.53 -10.97 -2.41
C VAL A 166 -1.32 -10.07 -2.22
N GLY A 167 -0.18 -10.42 -2.82
CA GLY A 167 1.02 -9.61 -2.69
C GLY A 167 2.17 -10.08 -3.58
N HIS A 168 2.76 -9.16 -4.36
CA HIS A 168 3.89 -9.47 -5.23
C HIS A 168 5.15 -9.86 -4.43
N HIS A 169 5.49 -9.05 -3.41
CA HIS A 169 6.59 -9.34 -2.48
C HIS A 169 6.11 -10.33 -1.41
N PHE A 170 6.44 -11.60 -1.61
CA PHE A 170 5.86 -12.70 -0.84
C PHE A 170 6.23 -12.64 0.64
N ALA A 171 7.52 -12.68 0.99
CA ALA A 171 7.95 -12.70 2.38
C ALA A 171 7.64 -11.38 3.08
N ARG A 172 8.00 -10.24 2.48
CA ARG A 172 7.73 -8.91 3.03
C ARG A 172 6.25 -8.68 3.37
N LYS A 173 5.34 -9.11 2.50
CA LYS A 173 3.89 -8.94 2.71
C LYS A 173 3.25 -10.00 3.58
N GLY A 174 4.05 -10.93 4.11
CA GLY A 174 3.59 -11.95 5.05
C GLY A 174 3.04 -13.22 4.39
N GLY A 175 3.42 -13.51 3.14
CA GLY A 175 3.08 -14.77 2.47
C GLY A 175 3.60 -15.99 3.23
N CYS A 176 4.78 -15.87 3.85
CA CYS A 176 5.32 -16.90 4.72
C CYS A 176 4.40 -17.18 5.94
N VAL A 177 3.83 -16.13 6.52
CA VAL A 177 2.83 -16.27 7.61
C VAL A 177 1.58 -16.97 7.11
N ALA A 178 1.10 -16.64 5.90
CA ALA A 178 -0.07 -17.29 5.30
C ALA A 178 0.16 -18.81 5.10
N VAL A 179 1.35 -19.20 4.63
CA VAL A 179 1.72 -20.62 4.47
C VAL A 179 1.77 -21.31 5.84
N ARG A 180 2.44 -20.70 6.82
CA ARG A 180 2.51 -21.29 8.16
C ARG A 180 1.15 -21.40 8.83
N LEU A 181 0.28 -20.43 8.64
CA LEU A 181 -1.11 -20.47 9.10
C LEU A 181 -1.88 -21.68 8.50
N ALA A 182 -1.68 -21.96 7.20
CA ALA A 182 -2.29 -23.13 6.56
C ALA A 182 -1.80 -24.46 7.18
N GLU A 183 -0.50 -24.54 7.51
CA GLU A 183 0.09 -25.69 8.17
C GLU A 183 -0.47 -25.89 9.59
N LEU A 184 -0.49 -24.83 10.40
CA LEU A 184 -1.04 -24.86 11.74
C LEU A 184 -2.53 -25.22 11.76
N ALA A 185 -3.29 -24.72 10.79
CA ALA A 185 -4.70 -25.09 10.66
C ALA A 185 -4.86 -26.60 10.39
N GLN A 186 -4.04 -27.16 9.50
CA GLN A 186 -4.03 -28.60 9.23
C GLN A 186 -3.63 -29.42 10.47
N GLU A 187 -2.58 -29.01 11.19
CA GLU A 187 -2.12 -29.62 12.44
C GLU A 187 -3.21 -29.60 13.52
N ALA A 188 -3.99 -28.52 13.59
CA ALA A 188 -5.10 -28.35 14.54
C ALA A 188 -6.42 -28.99 14.08
N GLY A 189 -6.50 -29.60 12.90
CA GLY A 189 -7.72 -30.18 12.34
C GLY A 189 -8.78 -29.14 11.93
N VAL A 190 -8.38 -27.90 11.67
CA VAL A 190 -9.25 -26.83 11.17
C VAL A 190 -9.29 -26.90 9.63
N ASP A 191 -10.48 -27.10 9.05
CA ASP A 191 -10.65 -27.09 7.58
C ASP A 191 -10.50 -25.66 7.04
N MET A 192 -9.26 -25.29 6.75
CA MET A 192 -8.87 -23.97 6.24
C MET A 192 -8.20 -24.14 4.88
N ARG A 193 -8.60 -23.29 3.93
CA ARG A 193 -8.01 -23.20 2.60
C ARG A 193 -7.52 -21.79 2.36
N ILE A 194 -6.27 -21.66 1.89
CA ILE A 194 -5.65 -20.36 1.64
C ILE A 194 -5.34 -20.24 0.15
N THR A 195 -5.91 -19.23 -0.50
CA THR A 195 -5.54 -18.86 -1.87
C THR A 195 -4.46 -17.78 -1.82
N ILE A 196 -3.30 -18.07 -2.41
CA ILE A 196 -2.15 -17.16 -2.48
C ILE A 196 -2.01 -16.65 -3.91
N VAL A 197 -2.10 -15.33 -4.10
CA VAL A 197 -1.84 -14.66 -5.38
C VAL A 197 -0.54 -13.88 -5.24
N SER A 198 0.57 -14.45 -5.74
CA SER A 198 1.91 -13.88 -5.57
C SER A 198 2.87 -14.31 -6.66
N GLY A 199 3.68 -13.35 -7.15
CA GLY A 199 4.82 -13.63 -8.01
C GLY A 199 6.03 -14.21 -7.28
N LEU A 200 5.93 -14.40 -5.94
CA LEU A 200 6.96 -14.93 -5.05
C LEU A 200 8.26 -14.12 -5.05
N ALA A 201 8.18 -12.79 -5.24
CA ALA A 201 9.35 -11.94 -5.05
C ALA A 201 9.73 -11.93 -3.55
N MET A 202 10.96 -12.34 -3.23
CA MET A 202 11.52 -12.45 -1.88
C MET A 202 13.05 -12.45 -1.96
N GLY A 203 13.72 -12.21 -0.83
CA GLY A 203 15.18 -12.29 -0.74
C GLY A 203 15.91 -10.96 -0.62
N GLY A 204 17.20 -10.97 -0.89
CA GLY A 204 18.16 -9.91 -0.53
C GLY A 204 17.85 -8.49 -1.02
N ASP A 205 17.17 -8.35 -2.15
CA ASP A 205 16.77 -7.05 -2.71
C ASP A 205 15.59 -6.40 -1.94
N ILE A 206 14.99 -7.12 -1.00
CA ILE A 206 13.83 -6.65 -0.23
C ILE A 206 14.26 -6.39 1.22
N TRP A 207 14.14 -5.15 1.67
CA TRP A 207 14.72 -4.63 2.93
C TRP A 207 14.22 -5.28 4.23
N THR A 208 13.15 -6.06 4.19
CA THR A 208 12.60 -6.78 5.34
C THR A 208 12.99 -8.24 5.36
N ASP A 209 13.39 -8.79 4.20
CA ASP A 209 13.49 -10.22 4.00
C ASP A 209 14.88 -10.75 4.43
N PRO A 210 14.99 -11.98 4.93
CA PRO A 210 16.27 -12.70 4.94
C PRO A 210 16.95 -12.60 3.58
N ALA A 211 18.26 -12.29 3.58
CA ALA A 211 18.95 -11.99 2.33
C ALA A 211 19.51 -13.25 1.64
N ARG A 212 19.61 -14.37 2.33
CA ARG A 212 20.18 -15.61 1.80
C ARG A 212 19.13 -16.42 1.05
N ASP A 213 19.47 -16.85 -0.16
CA ASP A 213 18.55 -17.60 -1.03
C ASP A 213 18.18 -18.97 -0.45
N GLU A 214 19.11 -19.61 0.29
CA GLU A 214 18.91 -20.91 0.94
C GLU A 214 17.74 -20.91 1.92
N TYR A 215 17.43 -19.77 2.53
CA TYR A 215 16.26 -19.62 3.41
C TYR A 215 14.95 -19.94 2.69
N TYR A 216 14.92 -19.72 1.40
CA TYR A 216 13.67 -19.84 0.60
C TYR A 216 13.54 -21.18 -0.14
N GLU A 217 14.54 -22.04 -0.12
CA GLU A 217 14.53 -23.30 -0.88
C GLU A 217 13.32 -24.21 -0.56
N THR A 218 12.88 -24.23 0.69
CA THR A 218 11.75 -25.08 1.10
C THR A 218 10.37 -24.47 0.85
N TRP A 219 10.28 -23.19 0.52
CA TRP A 219 8.99 -22.49 0.43
C TRP A 219 8.16 -22.92 -0.79
N ALA A 220 8.81 -23.32 -1.89
CA ALA A 220 8.12 -23.83 -3.07
C ALA A 220 7.33 -25.11 -2.73
N ASP A 221 7.96 -26.07 -2.05
CA ASP A 221 7.33 -27.32 -1.63
C ASP A 221 6.20 -27.10 -0.63
N ARG A 222 6.35 -26.10 0.26
CA ARG A 222 5.33 -25.73 1.24
C ARG A 222 4.09 -25.13 0.59
N LEU A 223 4.22 -24.46 -0.55
CA LEU A 223 3.09 -23.93 -1.34
C LEU A 223 2.30 -25.00 -2.08
N GLU A 224 2.87 -26.21 -2.30
CA GLU A 224 2.20 -27.34 -2.96
C GLU A 224 1.30 -28.16 -2.03
N ARG A 225 1.14 -27.77 -0.77
CA ARG A 225 0.29 -28.46 0.20
C ARG A 225 -1.19 -28.39 -0.19
N GLY A 226 -1.93 -29.46 0.12
CA GLY A 226 -3.30 -29.66 -0.36
C GLY A 226 -4.35 -28.64 0.10
N ASN A 227 -4.06 -27.81 1.11
CA ASN A 227 -4.93 -26.74 1.59
C ASN A 227 -4.48 -25.34 1.13
N ILE A 228 -3.47 -25.26 0.25
CA ILE A 228 -3.00 -24.02 -0.38
C ILE A 228 -3.28 -24.09 -1.88
N THR A 229 -3.80 -23.00 -2.45
CA THR A 229 -3.89 -22.80 -3.89
C THR A 229 -3.06 -21.60 -4.26
N HIS A 230 -1.99 -21.81 -5.05
CA HIS A 230 -1.09 -20.74 -5.48
C HIS A 230 -1.36 -20.32 -6.93
N HIS A 231 -1.53 -19.01 -7.13
CA HIS A 231 -1.55 -18.36 -8.44
C HIS A 231 -0.42 -17.35 -8.54
N ARG A 232 0.41 -17.46 -9.56
CA ARG A 232 1.51 -16.49 -9.78
C ARG A 232 1.00 -15.07 -10.03
N SER A 233 -0.13 -14.95 -10.70
CA SER A 233 -0.88 -13.71 -10.90
C SER A 233 -2.30 -14.05 -11.32
N LEU A 234 -3.24 -13.15 -11.05
CA LEU A 234 -4.62 -13.21 -11.54
C LEU A 234 -5.05 -11.85 -12.10
N PRO A 235 -5.96 -11.82 -13.08
CA PRO A 235 -6.68 -10.60 -13.46
C PRO A 235 -7.39 -9.97 -12.25
N ASN A 236 -7.49 -8.64 -12.24
CA ASN A 236 -8.05 -7.94 -11.07
C ASN A 236 -9.51 -8.35 -10.76
N ASP A 237 -10.34 -8.60 -11.75
CA ASP A 237 -11.72 -9.07 -11.59
C ASP A 237 -11.80 -10.44 -10.89
N GLN A 238 -10.87 -11.34 -11.16
CA GLN A 238 -10.76 -12.61 -10.45
C GLN A 238 -10.30 -12.41 -9.00
N VAL A 239 -9.34 -11.50 -8.76
CA VAL A 239 -8.94 -11.13 -7.38
C VAL A 239 -10.12 -10.56 -6.60
N GLN A 240 -10.92 -9.68 -7.21
CA GLN A 240 -12.13 -9.14 -6.59
C GLN A 240 -13.15 -10.26 -6.26
N THR A 241 -13.24 -11.29 -7.11
CA THR A 241 -14.10 -12.46 -6.86
C THR A 241 -13.58 -13.29 -5.70
N LEU A 242 -12.27 -13.49 -5.58
CA LEU A 242 -11.67 -14.16 -4.42
C LEU A 242 -11.99 -13.42 -3.12
N PHE A 243 -11.87 -12.10 -3.09
CA PHE A 243 -12.21 -11.31 -1.90
C PHE A 243 -13.68 -11.51 -1.48
N ARG A 244 -14.62 -11.51 -2.42
CA ARG A 244 -16.05 -11.73 -2.11
C ARG A 244 -16.32 -13.09 -1.48
N GLY A 245 -15.60 -14.12 -1.92
CA GLY A 245 -15.76 -15.50 -1.41
C GLY A 245 -14.93 -15.83 -0.17
N ALA A 246 -14.02 -14.92 0.24
CA ALA A 246 -13.15 -15.19 1.37
C ALA A 246 -13.74 -14.73 2.70
N HIS A 247 -13.41 -15.47 3.75
CA HIS A 247 -13.71 -15.09 5.13
C HIS A 247 -12.82 -13.94 5.60
N PHE A 248 -11.53 -14.01 5.26
CA PHE A 248 -10.54 -12.99 5.58
C PHE A 248 -9.52 -12.83 4.45
N CYS A 249 -9.01 -11.61 4.32
CA CYS A 249 -7.82 -11.32 3.51
C CYS A 249 -6.61 -11.14 4.42
N LEU A 250 -5.49 -11.76 4.05
CA LEU A 250 -4.23 -11.78 4.80
C LEU A 250 -3.28 -10.69 4.27
N LEU A 251 -2.80 -9.84 5.15
CA LEU A 251 -1.70 -8.93 4.92
C LEU A 251 -0.84 -8.79 6.21
N PRO A 252 -0.31 -9.90 6.76
CA PRO A 252 0.54 -9.85 7.95
C PRO A 252 1.96 -9.39 7.57
N THR A 253 2.05 -8.16 7.07
CA THR A 253 3.25 -7.60 6.44
C THR A 253 4.31 -7.20 7.45
N PHE A 254 5.58 -7.40 7.09
CA PHE A 254 6.75 -6.87 7.79
C PHE A 254 7.15 -5.45 7.33
N GLY A 255 6.57 -4.99 6.22
CA GLY A 255 6.81 -3.64 5.70
C GLY A 255 5.87 -3.30 4.55
N ASP A 256 4.94 -2.39 4.78
CA ASP A 256 4.08 -1.84 3.73
C ASP A 256 3.77 -0.37 4.04
N THR A 257 3.77 0.46 3.03
CA THR A 257 3.51 1.88 3.22
C THR A 257 2.03 2.20 3.37
N PHE A 258 1.14 1.39 2.75
CA PHE A 258 -0.29 1.63 2.82
C PHE A 258 -1.14 0.34 2.85
N GLY A 259 -0.86 -0.62 1.94
CA GLY A 259 -1.67 -1.84 1.83
C GLY A 259 -2.91 -1.67 0.94
N TYR A 260 -2.72 -1.36 -0.35
CA TYR A 260 -3.85 -1.20 -1.29
C TYR A 260 -4.76 -2.42 -1.38
N SER A 261 -4.22 -3.63 -1.26
CA SER A 261 -5.03 -4.85 -1.22
C SER A 261 -5.99 -4.89 -0.03
N ALA A 262 -5.67 -4.20 1.08
CA ALA A 262 -6.57 -4.12 2.23
C ALA A 262 -7.84 -3.32 1.89
N ILE A 263 -7.71 -2.16 1.24
CA ILE A 263 -8.90 -1.39 0.85
C ILE A 263 -9.71 -2.08 -0.26
N GLU A 264 -9.06 -2.87 -1.14
CA GLU A 264 -9.75 -3.66 -2.15
C GLU A 264 -10.54 -4.83 -1.53
N ALA A 265 -9.95 -5.53 -0.56
CA ALA A 265 -10.60 -6.62 0.15
C ALA A 265 -11.80 -6.12 0.98
N THR A 266 -11.60 -5.07 1.78
CA THR A 266 -12.66 -4.50 2.62
C THR A 266 -13.79 -3.89 1.80
N ALA A 267 -13.50 -3.37 0.60
CA ALA A 267 -14.52 -2.94 -0.35
C ALA A 267 -15.40 -4.10 -0.88
N ASN A 268 -14.97 -5.34 -0.71
CA ASN A 268 -15.73 -6.56 -1.03
C ASN A 268 -16.24 -7.29 0.22
N HIS A 269 -16.42 -6.59 1.33
CA HIS A 269 -16.86 -7.14 2.62
C HIS A 269 -15.90 -8.20 3.21
N CYS A 270 -14.65 -8.25 2.77
CA CYS A 270 -13.64 -9.18 3.26
C CYS A 270 -12.78 -8.49 4.33
N PRO A 271 -12.94 -8.78 5.62
CA PRO A 271 -12.15 -8.16 6.68
C PRO A 271 -10.70 -8.62 6.61
N MET A 272 -9.81 -7.77 7.10
CA MET A 272 -8.38 -8.01 7.06
C MET A 272 -7.87 -8.74 8.30
N ILE A 273 -6.84 -9.58 8.09
CA ILE A 273 -5.88 -9.96 9.12
C ILE A 273 -4.55 -9.33 8.72
N ALA A 274 -4.12 -8.31 9.44
CA ALA A 274 -2.95 -7.50 9.10
C ALA A 274 -2.07 -7.26 10.32
N THR A 275 -0.82 -6.89 10.11
CA THR A 275 0.06 -6.44 11.21
C THR A 275 -0.15 -4.97 11.53
N ARG A 276 0.09 -4.59 12.77
CA ARG A 276 0.06 -3.20 13.27
C ARG A 276 1.32 -2.46 12.81
N GLN A 277 1.42 -2.18 11.49
CA GLN A 277 2.59 -1.63 10.83
C GLN A 277 2.18 -0.59 9.76
N GLY A 278 3.04 0.44 9.56
CA GLY A 278 2.83 1.47 8.54
C GLY A 278 1.51 2.23 8.69
N ALA A 279 0.77 2.36 7.60
CA ALA A 279 -0.53 3.02 7.59
C ALA A 279 -1.70 2.09 7.95
N LEU A 280 -1.51 0.77 8.09
CA LEU A 280 -2.60 -0.18 8.33
C LEU A 280 -3.43 0.14 9.58
N PRO A 281 -2.83 0.55 10.73
CA PRO A 281 -3.59 0.93 11.92
C PRO A 281 -4.39 2.24 11.80
N GLU A 282 -4.23 2.98 10.71
CA GLU A 282 -4.99 4.21 10.49
C GLU A 282 -6.44 3.92 10.04
N PHE A 283 -6.69 2.73 9.50
CA PHE A 283 -8.01 2.34 8.98
C PHE A 283 -8.44 0.91 9.34
N ILE A 284 -7.55 0.10 9.90
CA ILE A 284 -7.91 -1.18 10.49
C ILE A 284 -7.89 -1.02 12.01
N GLU A 285 -9.06 -1.15 12.63
CA GLU A 285 -9.24 -1.14 14.07
C GLU A 285 -9.48 -2.57 14.55
N ASP A 286 -8.61 -3.00 15.49
CA ASP A 286 -8.63 -4.38 15.97
C ASP A 286 -9.98 -4.75 16.61
N ASP A 287 -10.50 -5.92 16.25
CA ASP A 287 -11.80 -6.43 16.68
C ASP A 287 -13.05 -5.62 16.26
N SER A 288 -12.86 -4.48 15.61
CA SER A 288 -13.93 -3.63 15.10
C SER A 288 -14.21 -3.89 13.61
N ASN A 289 -13.20 -3.72 12.76
CA ASN A 289 -13.33 -3.88 11.32
C ASN A 289 -12.29 -4.82 10.68
N GLY A 290 -11.42 -5.43 11.51
CA GLY A 290 -10.38 -6.37 11.12
C GLY A 290 -9.67 -6.96 12.32
N ILE A 291 -8.62 -7.71 12.06
CA ILE A 291 -7.72 -8.28 13.07
C ILE A 291 -6.36 -7.65 12.87
N LEU A 292 -5.85 -6.94 13.87
CA LEU A 292 -4.47 -6.45 13.91
C LEU A 292 -3.62 -7.36 14.76
N LEU A 293 -2.60 -7.94 14.14
CA LEU A 293 -1.56 -8.71 14.79
C LEU A 293 -0.45 -7.76 15.25
N ASP A 294 -0.04 -7.88 16.48
CA ASP A 294 1.05 -7.06 16.99
C ASP A 294 2.37 -7.45 16.34
N LEU A 295 3.11 -6.45 15.91
CA LEU A 295 4.46 -6.56 15.35
C LEU A 295 5.34 -5.56 16.11
N PRO A 296 6.56 -5.93 16.53
CA PRO A 296 7.49 -4.97 17.12
C PRO A 296 7.82 -3.86 16.13
N VAL A 297 7.37 -2.63 16.41
CA VAL A 297 7.60 -1.47 15.54
C VAL A 297 8.33 -0.35 16.27
N ASP A 298 9.07 0.45 15.51
CA ASP A 298 9.74 1.65 16.02
C ASP A 298 8.76 2.84 16.17
N GLY A 299 9.30 4.00 16.53
CA GLY A 299 8.49 5.23 16.69
C GLY A 299 7.84 5.75 15.40
N ASP A 300 8.28 5.29 14.25
CA ASP A 300 7.70 5.62 12.95
C ASP A 300 6.60 4.64 12.52
N GLY A 301 6.52 3.48 13.18
CA GLY A 301 5.58 2.41 12.85
C GLY A 301 6.15 1.40 11.87
N ASP A 302 7.45 1.39 11.65
CA ASP A 302 8.15 0.38 10.86
C ASP A 302 8.61 -0.78 11.75
N TRP A 303 8.61 -1.99 11.21
CA TRP A 303 9.16 -3.16 11.89
C TRP A 303 10.62 -2.91 12.30
N ILE A 304 10.94 -3.14 13.59
CA ILE A 304 12.23 -2.77 14.17
C ILE A 304 13.44 -3.42 13.50
N HIS A 305 13.23 -4.52 12.77
CA HIS A 305 14.26 -5.24 12.05
C HIS A 305 14.29 -4.91 10.54
N SER A 306 13.46 -3.97 10.09
CA SER A 306 13.51 -3.47 8.72
C SER A 306 14.89 -2.90 8.39
N SER A 307 15.44 -3.27 7.24
CA SER A 307 16.77 -2.85 6.79
C SER A 307 17.93 -3.21 7.75
N SER A 308 17.76 -4.26 8.58
CA SER A 308 18.84 -4.75 9.44
C SER A 308 20.08 -5.10 8.60
N PRO A 309 21.30 -4.73 9.04
CA PRO A 309 22.53 -5.15 8.39
C PRO A 309 22.78 -6.67 8.51
N ASP A 310 22.11 -7.36 9.46
CA ASP A 310 22.31 -8.77 9.75
C ASP A 310 21.39 -9.70 8.95
N ARG A 311 20.66 -9.19 7.93
CA ARG A 311 19.69 -9.96 7.15
C ARG A 311 20.27 -11.18 6.40
N ASP A 312 21.57 -11.21 6.22
CA ASP A 312 22.35 -12.31 5.62
C ASP A 312 22.84 -13.35 6.63
N THR A 313 22.40 -13.27 7.89
CA THR A 313 22.86 -14.16 8.95
C THR A 313 21.82 -15.23 9.34
N PRO A 314 22.25 -16.43 9.75
CA PRO A 314 21.35 -17.44 10.33
C PRO A 314 20.62 -16.95 11.60
N GLY A 315 21.15 -15.95 12.28
CA GLY A 315 20.51 -15.32 13.43
C GLY A 315 19.25 -14.57 13.05
N PHE A 316 19.33 -13.77 12.00
CA PHE A 316 18.18 -13.05 11.44
C PHE A 316 17.12 -14.02 10.88
N GLU A 317 17.55 -15.07 10.17
CA GLU A 317 16.63 -16.08 9.63
C GLU A 317 15.82 -16.76 10.73
N ARG A 318 16.46 -17.13 11.84
CA ARG A 318 15.75 -17.71 13.01
C ARG A 318 14.74 -16.71 13.58
N MET A 319 15.15 -15.49 13.85
CA MET A 319 14.29 -14.44 14.39
C MET A 319 13.08 -14.19 13.45
N PHE A 320 13.31 -14.13 12.13
CA PHE A 320 12.25 -13.96 11.14
C PHE A 320 11.28 -15.15 11.11
N THR A 321 11.80 -16.36 11.25
CA THR A 321 11.01 -17.60 11.35
C THR A 321 10.17 -17.63 12.64
N ASP A 322 10.76 -17.27 13.78
CA ASP A 322 10.05 -17.21 15.06
C ASP A 322 8.91 -16.18 15.01
N GLU A 323 9.12 -15.07 14.32
CA GLU A 323 8.08 -14.06 14.12
C GLU A 323 6.95 -14.53 13.19
N ILE A 324 7.28 -15.26 12.11
CA ILE A 324 6.29 -15.93 11.25
C ILE A 324 5.43 -16.90 12.07
N GLU A 325 6.06 -17.73 12.91
CA GLU A 325 5.37 -18.70 13.77
C GLU A 325 4.38 -17.98 14.70
N ARG A 326 4.86 -17.00 15.44
CA ARG A 326 4.07 -16.24 16.41
C ARG A 326 2.87 -15.53 15.76
N LEU A 327 3.07 -14.90 14.59
CA LEU A 327 1.99 -14.25 13.84
C LEU A 327 0.95 -15.25 13.33
N ALA A 328 1.39 -16.41 12.83
CA ALA A 328 0.51 -17.46 12.33
C ALA A 328 -0.32 -18.11 13.44
N GLU A 329 0.26 -18.43 14.59
CA GLU A 329 -0.44 -18.95 15.79
C GLU A 329 -1.49 -17.96 16.29
N THR A 330 -1.10 -16.68 16.39
CA THR A 330 -2.03 -15.61 16.80
C THR A 330 -3.19 -15.48 15.81
N ALA A 331 -2.89 -15.49 14.51
CA ALA A 331 -3.92 -15.41 13.47
C ALA A 331 -4.89 -16.59 13.53
N LEU A 332 -4.37 -17.82 13.69
CA LEU A 332 -5.22 -19.01 13.81
C LEU A 332 -6.18 -18.90 15.00
N THR A 333 -5.66 -18.57 16.17
CA THR A 333 -6.42 -18.41 17.41
C THR A 333 -7.55 -17.38 17.23
N ARG A 334 -7.22 -16.22 16.64
CA ARG A 334 -8.16 -15.13 16.41
C ARG A 334 -9.26 -15.52 15.42
N VAL A 335 -8.90 -16.14 14.30
CA VAL A 335 -9.84 -16.61 13.27
C VAL A 335 -10.82 -17.64 13.83
N VAL A 336 -10.32 -18.67 14.53
CA VAL A 336 -11.16 -19.69 15.16
C VAL A 336 -12.14 -19.05 16.17
N GLY A 337 -11.70 -18.03 16.91
CA GLY A 337 -12.55 -17.27 17.83
C GLY A 337 -13.74 -16.59 17.13
N TYR A 338 -13.55 -16.10 15.89
CA TYR A 338 -14.65 -15.53 15.09
C TYR A 338 -15.62 -16.55 14.55
N LEU A 339 -15.13 -17.75 14.17
CA LEU A 339 -15.99 -18.84 13.71
C LEU A 339 -16.98 -19.28 14.78
N ASN A 340 -16.54 -19.31 16.03
CA ASN A 340 -17.36 -19.67 17.16
C ASN A 340 -18.37 -18.58 17.54
N ASN A 341 -18.36 -17.43 16.86
CA ASN A 341 -19.28 -16.32 17.08
C ASN A 341 -19.74 -15.67 15.77
N PRO A 342 -20.69 -16.29 15.06
CA PRO A 342 -21.19 -15.79 13.76
C PRO A 342 -21.70 -14.34 13.78
N ALA A 343 -22.29 -13.91 14.90
CA ALA A 343 -22.80 -12.55 15.03
C ALA A 343 -21.65 -11.53 15.06
N ARG A 344 -20.58 -11.83 15.81
CA ARG A 344 -19.36 -10.99 15.86
C ARG A 344 -18.66 -10.93 14.49
N TYR A 345 -18.56 -12.07 13.80
CA TYR A 345 -17.99 -12.13 12.46
C TYR A 345 -18.78 -11.26 11.46
N ARG A 346 -20.12 -11.35 11.49
CA ARG A 346 -20.97 -10.52 10.62
C ARG A 346 -20.79 -9.03 10.91
N ALA A 347 -20.75 -8.64 12.18
CA ALA A 347 -20.49 -7.24 12.57
C ALA A 347 -19.13 -6.73 12.04
N LEU A 348 -18.09 -7.57 12.14
CA LEU A 348 -16.76 -7.25 11.60
C LEU A 348 -16.79 -6.97 10.09
N ARG A 349 -17.50 -7.79 9.33
CA ARG A 349 -17.65 -7.62 7.86
C ARG A 349 -18.35 -6.33 7.49
N ILE A 350 -19.44 -6.02 8.20
CA ILE A 350 -20.21 -4.79 7.99
C ILE A 350 -19.35 -3.57 8.27
N GLU A 351 -18.62 -3.56 9.39
CA GLU A 351 -17.80 -2.42 9.77
C GLU A 351 -16.56 -2.27 8.89
N ALA A 352 -15.97 -3.38 8.41
CA ALA A 352 -14.92 -3.35 7.40
C ALA A 352 -15.38 -2.61 6.13
N ARG A 353 -16.56 -2.97 5.61
CA ARG A 353 -17.16 -2.30 4.45
C ARG A 353 -17.48 -0.84 4.72
N ARG A 354 -18.07 -0.51 5.87
CA ARG A 354 -18.39 0.86 6.26
C ARG A 354 -17.16 1.74 6.31
N THR A 355 -16.06 1.23 6.84
CA THR A 355 -14.78 1.96 6.90
C THR A 355 -14.32 2.37 5.52
N VAL A 356 -14.33 1.47 4.54
CA VAL A 356 -13.89 1.81 3.17
C VAL A 356 -14.84 2.79 2.49
N GLU A 357 -16.15 2.67 2.72
CA GLU A 357 -17.14 3.61 2.20
C GLU A 357 -16.95 5.02 2.74
N THR A 358 -16.56 5.13 4.01
CA THR A 358 -16.37 6.42 4.68
C THR A 358 -15.03 7.07 4.34
N MET A 359 -13.94 6.28 4.27
CA MET A 359 -12.58 6.84 4.18
C MET A 359 -12.04 6.87 2.76
N PHE A 360 -12.48 5.95 1.88
CA PHE A 360 -11.82 5.69 0.59
C PHE A 360 -12.74 5.82 -0.62
N ALA A 361 -13.96 6.34 -0.46
CA ALA A 361 -14.90 6.52 -1.57
C ALA A 361 -14.34 7.47 -2.62
N ALA A 362 -14.46 7.08 -3.90
CA ALA A 362 -13.98 7.86 -5.03
C ALA A 362 -14.69 9.21 -5.20
N SER A 363 -15.95 9.33 -4.76
CA SER A 363 -16.72 10.58 -4.83
C SER A 363 -15.99 11.77 -4.21
N ASP A 364 -15.55 11.58 -2.95
CA ASP A 364 -14.88 12.63 -2.18
C ASP A 364 -13.49 12.95 -2.74
N ALA A 365 -12.82 11.93 -3.29
CA ALA A 365 -11.53 12.13 -3.95
C ALA A 365 -11.66 12.92 -5.25
N ASN A 366 -12.75 12.73 -6.03
CA ASN A 366 -13.00 13.48 -7.25
C ASN A 366 -13.11 14.98 -6.96
N GLU A 367 -13.93 15.36 -5.96
CA GLU A 367 -14.11 16.76 -5.55
C GLU A 367 -12.83 17.38 -5.00
N PHE A 368 -12.10 16.62 -4.16
CA PHE A 368 -10.81 17.06 -3.61
C PHE A 368 -9.83 17.39 -4.72
N TRP A 369 -9.56 16.45 -5.63
CA TRP A 369 -8.56 16.63 -6.68
C TRP A 369 -8.95 17.73 -7.69
N ASP A 370 -10.21 17.80 -8.08
CA ASP A 370 -10.69 18.83 -9.01
C ASP A 370 -10.51 20.22 -8.43
N ARG A 371 -10.83 20.42 -7.15
CA ARG A 371 -10.58 21.68 -6.45
C ARG A 371 -9.08 21.99 -6.39
N ARG A 372 -8.25 21.00 -6.05
CA ARG A 372 -6.78 21.19 -5.98
C ARG A 372 -6.18 21.54 -7.34
N TYR A 373 -6.69 20.99 -8.43
CA TYR A 373 -6.26 21.37 -9.77
C TYR A 373 -6.57 22.83 -10.09
N GLU A 374 -7.76 23.30 -9.74
CA GLU A 374 -8.16 24.69 -9.96
C GLU A 374 -7.31 25.67 -9.13
N GLU A 375 -7.10 25.38 -7.86
CA GLU A 375 -6.25 26.16 -6.95
C GLU A 375 -4.79 26.22 -7.43
N ALA A 376 -4.26 25.11 -7.98
CA ALA A 376 -2.89 25.03 -8.45
C ALA A 376 -2.62 25.85 -9.72
N VAL A 377 -3.65 26.11 -10.53
CA VAL A 377 -3.53 26.86 -11.81
C VAL A 377 -3.92 28.32 -11.65
N GLY A 378 -4.83 28.65 -10.75
CA GLY A 378 -5.28 30.03 -10.43
C GLY A 378 -4.27 30.82 -9.66
#